data_d6cd7adc28fb24586ec7f6912a4e9528
#
_entry.id   d6cd7adc28fb24586ec7f6912a4e9528
#
_cell.length_a   1.000
_cell.length_b   1.000
_cell.length_c   1.000
_cell.angle_alpha   90.00
_cell.angle_beta   90.00
_cell.angle_gamma   90.00
#
_symmetry.space_group_name_H-M   'P 1'
#
loop_
_entity.id
_entity.type
_entity.pdbx_description
1 polymer ?
#
loop_
_entity_poly.entity_id
_entity_poly.type
_entity_poly.pdbx_seq_one_letter_code
_entity_poly.pdbx_strand_id
1 'polypeptide(L)'
;MQDYRTIQGEAAAELEEKRSRFIARAAFAGGEEAALAFLETVRAANRTASHNVYAYVLREGARTRYSDDGEPAKTAGLPVLGAIQHAGLTDCIVVVTRYFGGTLLGTGGLVRVYTESAARALAAARVVTVRACVTLSLELEYSLYERAVLLLQNAGAKLAEPEFGQLVTLRATLPAGAEAPLLPAFAELTRGAAAPRVSPPFYAPF
;
A
#
# COMPACT_ATOMS: atom_id res chain seq x y z
N MET A 1 8.58 13.88 7.22
CA MET A 1 8.03 12.57 6.79
C MET A 1 7.69 12.68 5.32
N GLN A 2 8.07 11.71 4.47
CA GLN A 2 7.84 11.77 3.03
C GLN A 2 6.69 10.84 2.66
N ASP A 3 5.76 11.32 1.81
CA ASP A 3 4.70 10.52 1.24
C ASP A 3 5.28 9.38 0.40
N TYR A 4 4.59 8.24 0.35
CA TYR A 4 5.00 7.11 -0.47
C TYR A 4 3.80 6.36 -1.05
N ARG A 5 4.05 5.59 -2.10
CA ARG A 5 3.04 4.77 -2.77
C ARG A 5 3.25 3.29 -2.44
N THR A 6 2.15 2.61 -2.17
CA THR A 6 2.14 1.16 -1.92
C THR A 6 0.88 0.53 -2.51
N ILE A 7 0.73 -0.79 -2.34
CA ILE A 7 -0.47 -1.54 -2.72
C ILE A 7 -1.38 -1.71 -1.52
N GLN A 8 -2.69 -1.67 -1.75
CA GLN A 8 -3.68 -2.05 -0.75
C GLN A 8 -4.26 -3.42 -1.08
N GLY A 9 -4.11 -4.37 -0.16
CA GLY A 9 -4.57 -5.75 -0.36
C GLY A 9 -3.63 -6.56 -1.27
N GLU A 10 -4.22 -7.45 -2.04
CA GLU A 10 -3.52 -8.32 -2.98
C GLU A 10 -4.03 -8.11 -4.40
N ALA A 11 -3.17 -8.39 -5.38
CA ALA A 11 -3.53 -8.44 -6.79
C ALA A 11 -2.82 -9.61 -7.47
N ALA A 12 -3.41 -10.11 -8.56
CA ALA A 12 -2.85 -11.19 -9.33
C ALA A 12 -3.03 -10.95 -10.83
N ALA A 13 -2.10 -11.47 -11.60
CA ALA A 13 -2.19 -11.53 -13.06
C ALA A 13 -1.56 -12.83 -13.57
N GLU A 14 -2.02 -13.28 -14.72
CA GLU A 14 -1.51 -14.49 -15.35
C GLU A 14 -1.05 -14.18 -16.77
N LEU A 15 0.01 -14.86 -17.19
CA LEU A 15 0.59 -14.77 -18.52
C LEU A 15 1.05 -16.15 -18.95
N GLU A 16 0.80 -16.52 -20.20
CA GLU A 16 1.36 -17.70 -20.82
C GLU A 16 2.35 -17.32 -21.92
N GLU A 17 3.52 -17.95 -21.92
CA GLU A 17 4.53 -17.80 -22.96
C GLU A 17 5.16 -19.15 -23.28
N LYS A 18 5.10 -19.56 -24.54
CA LYS A 18 5.62 -20.85 -25.03
C LYS A 18 5.17 -22.04 -24.17
N ARG A 19 3.91 -22.12 -23.82
CA ARG A 19 3.28 -23.10 -22.92
C ARG A 19 3.74 -23.05 -21.45
N SER A 20 4.69 -22.19 -21.09
CA SER A 20 4.98 -21.91 -19.68
C SER A 20 3.93 -20.96 -19.14
N ARG A 21 3.38 -21.28 -17.96
CA ARG A 21 2.41 -20.46 -17.26
C ARG A 21 3.09 -19.68 -16.16
N PHE A 22 2.82 -18.36 -16.11
CA PHE A 22 3.34 -17.44 -15.12
C PHE A 22 2.20 -16.81 -14.35
N ILE A 23 2.17 -17.01 -13.04
CA ILE A 23 1.17 -16.43 -12.15
C ILE A 23 1.89 -15.43 -11.25
N ALA A 24 1.69 -14.14 -11.47
CA ALA A 24 2.24 -13.08 -10.65
C ALA A 24 1.23 -12.67 -9.58
N ARG A 25 1.67 -12.59 -8.32
CA ARG A 25 0.89 -12.07 -7.19
C ARG A 25 1.66 -10.95 -6.54
N ALA A 26 0.97 -9.84 -6.28
CA ALA A 26 1.50 -8.67 -5.60
C ALA A 26 0.71 -8.44 -4.31
N ALA A 27 1.40 -8.07 -3.22
CA ALA A 27 0.77 -7.81 -1.94
C ALA A 27 1.49 -6.69 -1.18
N PHE A 28 0.75 -6.01 -0.29
CA PHE A 28 1.34 -5.14 0.72
C PHE A 28 2.22 -5.94 1.69
N ALA A 29 3.39 -5.39 2.01
CA ALA A 29 4.31 -5.96 2.99
C ALA A 29 4.98 -4.82 3.77
N GLY A 30 4.50 -4.54 4.97
CA GLY A 30 5.02 -3.45 5.81
C GLY A 30 6.40 -3.73 6.42
N GLY A 31 6.93 -4.96 6.27
CA GLY A 31 8.23 -5.39 6.77
C GLY A 31 8.64 -6.74 6.16
N GLU A 32 9.88 -7.18 6.46
CA GLU A 32 10.44 -8.41 5.91
C GLU A 32 9.66 -9.66 6.33
N GLU A 33 9.21 -9.73 7.57
CA GLU A 33 8.40 -10.84 8.08
C GLU A 33 7.11 -11.02 7.26
N ALA A 34 6.38 -9.93 7.01
CA ALA A 34 5.16 -9.95 6.21
C ALA A 34 5.44 -10.36 4.75
N ALA A 35 6.54 -9.90 4.17
CA ALA A 35 6.95 -10.29 2.83
C ALA A 35 7.25 -11.79 2.73
N LEU A 36 8.00 -12.33 3.68
CA LEU A 36 8.34 -13.76 3.72
C LEU A 36 7.10 -14.64 4.03
N ALA A 37 6.22 -14.20 4.90
CA ALA A 37 4.95 -14.91 5.17
C ALA A 37 4.08 -15.00 3.91
N PHE A 38 3.97 -13.92 3.15
CA PHE A 38 3.26 -13.94 1.86
C PHE A 38 3.93 -14.88 0.84
N LEU A 39 5.27 -14.87 0.73
CA LEU A 39 6.01 -15.79 -0.12
C LEU A 39 5.72 -17.25 0.22
N GLU A 40 5.74 -17.62 1.50
CA GLU A 40 5.45 -18.99 1.94
C GLU A 40 3.99 -19.38 1.65
N THR A 41 3.04 -18.45 1.77
CA THR A 41 1.65 -18.69 1.37
C THR A 41 1.55 -19.04 -0.13
N VAL A 42 2.26 -18.28 -0.98
CA VAL A 42 2.28 -18.53 -2.44
C VAL A 42 2.95 -19.86 -2.74
N ARG A 43 4.08 -20.19 -2.11
CA ARG A 43 4.79 -21.47 -2.27
C ARG A 43 3.92 -22.66 -1.87
N ALA A 44 3.24 -22.54 -0.73
CA ALA A 44 2.35 -23.60 -0.24
C ALA A 44 1.19 -23.88 -1.18
N ALA A 45 0.65 -22.85 -1.83
CA ALA A 45 -0.41 -22.97 -2.84
C ALA A 45 0.09 -23.49 -4.18
N ASN A 46 1.40 -23.45 -4.47
CA ASN A 46 2.00 -23.76 -5.76
C ASN A 46 3.15 -24.80 -5.65
N ARG A 47 2.94 -25.87 -4.89
CA ARG A 47 3.98 -26.88 -4.57
C ARG A 47 4.57 -27.59 -5.79
N THR A 48 3.85 -27.66 -6.90
CA THR A 48 4.27 -28.31 -8.15
C THR A 48 4.87 -27.34 -9.16
N ALA A 49 4.99 -26.05 -8.79
CA ALA A 49 5.61 -25.06 -9.65
C ALA A 49 7.13 -25.32 -9.79
N SER A 50 7.68 -24.98 -10.94
CA SER A 50 9.12 -25.08 -11.18
C SER A 50 9.90 -24.02 -10.37
N HIS A 51 9.36 -22.80 -10.27
CA HIS A 51 10.00 -21.67 -9.60
C HIS A 51 8.94 -20.76 -8.99
N ASN A 52 9.25 -20.17 -7.82
CA ASN A 52 8.54 -19.09 -7.17
C ASN A 52 9.47 -17.91 -6.97
N VAL A 53 9.73 -17.21 -8.07
CA VAL A 53 10.61 -16.04 -8.12
C VAL A 53 9.98 -14.89 -7.36
N TYR A 54 10.76 -14.14 -6.58
CA TYR A 54 10.20 -13.01 -5.83
C TYR A 54 11.12 -11.81 -5.78
N ALA A 55 10.53 -10.65 -5.52
CA ALA A 55 11.22 -9.45 -5.08
C ALA A 55 10.34 -8.64 -4.15
N TYR A 56 10.96 -7.91 -3.21
CA TYR A 56 10.29 -6.94 -2.38
C TYR A 56 11.10 -5.65 -2.23
N VAL A 57 10.39 -4.55 -2.00
CA VAL A 57 10.93 -3.24 -1.66
C VAL A 57 10.24 -2.77 -0.40
N LEU A 58 11.02 -2.48 0.65
CA LEU A 58 10.52 -2.05 1.95
C LEU A 58 11.13 -0.71 2.33
N ARG A 59 10.33 0.18 2.95
CA ARG A 59 10.81 1.45 3.50
C ARG A 59 11.66 1.22 4.75
N GLU A 60 11.27 0.28 5.58
CA GLU A 60 12.01 -0.07 6.78
C GLU A 60 13.42 -0.52 6.40
N GLY A 61 14.42 0.26 6.84
CA GLY A 61 15.82 0.03 6.54
C GLY A 61 16.19 0.17 5.05
N ALA A 62 15.31 0.78 4.22
CA ALA A 62 15.49 0.90 2.76
C ALA A 62 15.87 -0.45 2.10
N ARG A 63 15.20 -1.53 2.51
CA ARG A 63 15.54 -2.89 2.11
C ARG A 63 14.94 -3.27 0.77
N THR A 64 15.78 -3.81 -0.09
CA THR A 64 15.36 -4.48 -1.33
C THR A 64 15.94 -5.88 -1.36
N ARG A 65 15.15 -6.85 -1.80
CA ARG A 65 15.61 -8.23 -1.97
C ARG A 65 14.92 -8.88 -3.14
N TYR A 66 15.62 -9.80 -3.79
CA TYR A 66 15.07 -10.64 -4.84
C TYR A 66 15.70 -12.03 -4.80
N SER A 67 15.04 -13.00 -5.46
CA SER A 67 15.55 -14.33 -5.70
C SER A 67 15.07 -14.83 -7.06
N ASP A 68 15.98 -15.42 -7.79
CA ASP A 68 15.67 -16.11 -9.05
C ASP A 68 15.07 -17.50 -8.82
N ASP A 69 15.08 -18.02 -7.59
CA ASP A 69 14.51 -19.32 -7.17
C ASP A 69 14.83 -20.47 -8.16
N GLY A 70 16.09 -20.58 -8.56
CA GLY A 70 16.58 -21.61 -9.48
C GLY A 70 16.50 -21.29 -10.97
N GLU A 71 15.93 -20.17 -11.37
CA GLU A 71 16.09 -19.65 -12.74
C GLU A 71 17.56 -19.19 -12.96
N PRO A 72 18.01 -19.03 -14.21
CA PRO A 72 19.34 -18.49 -14.48
C PRO A 72 19.56 -17.12 -13.81
N ALA A 73 20.74 -16.91 -13.24
CA ALA A 73 21.05 -15.75 -12.42
C ALA A 73 20.65 -14.41 -13.09
N LYS A 74 19.93 -13.55 -12.36
CA LYS A 74 19.49 -12.22 -12.78
C LYS A 74 18.50 -12.19 -13.95
N THR A 75 17.89 -13.33 -14.31
CA THR A 75 16.92 -13.38 -15.41
C THR A 75 15.48 -13.32 -14.95
N ALA A 76 15.22 -13.42 -13.65
CA ALA A 76 13.89 -13.51 -13.10
C ALA A 76 13.67 -12.54 -11.90
N GLY A 77 14.37 -12.73 -10.80
CA GLY A 77 14.17 -11.94 -9.59
C GLY A 77 14.55 -10.47 -9.76
N LEU A 78 15.67 -10.19 -10.43
CA LEU A 78 16.08 -8.81 -10.72
C LEU A 78 15.09 -8.08 -11.66
N PRO A 79 14.56 -8.68 -12.75
CA PRO A 79 13.45 -8.14 -13.53
C PRO A 79 12.20 -7.82 -12.72
N VAL A 80 11.80 -8.71 -11.78
CA VAL A 80 10.65 -8.48 -10.88
C VAL A 80 10.92 -7.27 -9.97
N LEU A 81 12.12 -7.17 -9.39
CA LEU A 81 12.53 -6.01 -8.60
C LEU A 81 12.46 -4.72 -9.42
N GLY A 82 13.00 -4.75 -10.64
CA GLY A 82 12.95 -3.62 -11.57
C GLY A 82 11.53 -3.16 -11.86
N ALA A 83 10.57 -4.08 -12.00
CA ALA A 83 9.17 -3.74 -12.22
C ALA A 83 8.57 -2.99 -11.02
N ILE A 84 8.85 -3.40 -9.76
CA ILE A 84 8.42 -2.71 -8.55
C ILE A 84 9.00 -1.29 -8.49
N GLN A 85 10.31 -1.16 -8.74
CA GLN A 85 11.01 0.13 -8.71
C GLN A 85 10.50 1.08 -9.80
N HIS A 86 10.26 0.58 -11.02
CA HIS A 86 9.70 1.36 -12.11
C HIS A 86 8.28 1.86 -11.80
N ALA A 87 7.48 1.06 -11.11
CA ALA A 87 6.15 1.46 -10.65
C ALA A 87 6.20 2.52 -9.53
N GLY A 88 7.36 2.79 -8.95
CA GLY A 88 7.55 3.73 -7.84
C GLY A 88 6.84 3.29 -6.56
N LEU A 89 6.77 1.97 -6.32
CA LEU A 89 6.10 1.37 -5.17
C LEU A 89 7.12 0.91 -4.12
N THR A 90 6.68 0.95 -2.88
CA THR A 90 7.42 0.44 -1.73
C THR A 90 6.47 -0.25 -0.74
N ASP A 91 7.01 -0.90 0.29
CA ASP A 91 6.25 -1.72 1.24
C ASP A 91 5.37 -2.75 0.51
N CYS A 92 5.97 -3.44 -0.47
CA CYS A 92 5.28 -4.47 -1.24
C CYS A 92 6.23 -5.59 -1.67
N ILE A 93 5.63 -6.75 -1.92
CA ILE A 93 6.25 -7.94 -2.50
C ILE A 93 5.53 -8.33 -3.78
N VAL A 94 6.29 -8.83 -4.75
CA VAL A 94 5.77 -9.53 -5.94
C VAL A 94 6.38 -10.92 -5.99
N VAL A 95 5.55 -11.94 -6.15
CA VAL A 95 5.96 -13.33 -6.38
C VAL A 95 5.45 -13.76 -7.75
N VAL A 96 6.34 -14.27 -8.59
CA VAL A 96 5.99 -14.82 -9.91
C VAL A 96 6.25 -16.32 -9.88
N THR A 97 5.18 -17.08 -9.86
CA THR A 97 5.18 -18.55 -9.92
C THR A 97 5.21 -19.01 -11.36
N ARG A 98 6.16 -19.87 -11.71
CA ARG A 98 6.26 -20.45 -13.06
C ARG A 98 6.01 -21.94 -13.05
N TYR A 99 5.16 -22.38 -14.00
CA TYR A 99 5.04 -23.78 -14.42
C TYR A 99 5.69 -23.95 -15.79
N PHE A 100 6.73 -24.77 -15.89
CA PHE A 100 7.45 -24.98 -17.14
C PHE A 100 6.63 -25.74 -18.18
N GLY A 101 6.55 -25.20 -19.40
CA GLY A 101 5.76 -25.72 -20.50
C GLY A 101 6.53 -26.62 -21.50
N GLY A 102 7.74 -27.08 -21.14
CA GLY A 102 8.53 -27.94 -21.99
C GLY A 102 9.37 -27.21 -23.06
N THR A 103 9.22 -25.89 -23.21
CA THR A 103 9.97 -25.10 -24.20
C THR A 103 10.82 -24.04 -23.51
N LEU A 104 12.11 -24.01 -23.80
CA LEU A 104 13.04 -23.02 -23.25
C LEU A 104 12.75 -21.62 -23.83
N LEU A 105 12.74 -20.62 -22.96
CA LEU A 105 12.52 -19.22 -23.33
C LEU A 105 13.82 -18.48 -23.71
N GLY A 106 14.95 -18.97 -23.22
CA GLY A 106 16.24 -18.28 -23.25
C GLY A 106 16.30 -17.11 -22.25
N THR A 107 17.49 -16.60 -21.96
CA THR A 107 17.71 -15.57 -20.93
C THR A 107 16.94 -14.28 -21.23
N GLY A 108 16.96 -13.79 -22.47
CA GLY A 108 16.20 -12.59 -22.86
C GLY A 108 14.68 -12.79 -22.80
N GLY A 109 14.19 -13.99 -23.12
CA GLY A 109 12.77 -14.35 -23.00
C GLY A 109 12.33 -14.38 -21.54
N LEU A 110 13.16 -14.93 -20.64
CA LEU A 110 12.89 -14.95 -19.21
C LEU A 110 12.81 -13.53 -18.63
N VAL A 111 13.80 -12.68 -18.90
CA VAL A 111 13.81 -11.28 -18.45
C VAL A 111 12.50 -10.57 -18.86
N ARG A 112 12.13 -10.68 -20.14
CA ARG A 112 10.92 -10.05 -20.68
C ARG A 112 9.65 -10.55 -19.97
N VAL A 113 9.49 -11.86 -19.85
CA VAL A 113 8.28 -12.47 -19.29
C VAL A 113 8.12 -12.20 -17.80
N TYR A 114 9.21 -12.29 -16.99
CA TYR A 114 9.15 -11.97 -15.57
C TYR A 114 8.87 -10.48 -15.32
N THR A 115 9.46 -9.57 -16.10
CA THR A 115 9.15 -8.14 -16.04
C THR A 115 7.67 -7.89 -16.37
N GLU A 116 7.17 -8.48 -17.46
CA GLU A 116 5.79 -8.30 -17.90
C GLU A 116 4.78 -8.88 -16.90
N SER A 117 5.04 -10.08 -16.36
CA SER A 117 4.18 -10.72 -15.36
C SER A 117 4.06 -9.86 -14.11
N ALA A 118 5.20 -9.37 -13.58
CA ALA A 118 5.22 -8.49 -12.43
C ALA A 118 4.49 -7.16 -12.70
N ALA A 119 4.74 -6.54 -13.86
CA ALA A 119 4.09 -5.29 -14.26
C ALA A 119 2.57 -5.44 -14.36
N ARG A 120 2.06 -6.55 -14.90
CA ARG A 120 0.61 -6.83 -14.98
C ARG A 120 -0.02 -6.98 -13.59
N ALA A 121 0.62 -7.70 -12.66
CA ALA A 121 0.12 -7.82 -11.30
C ALA A 121 0.10 -6.47 -10.57
N LEU A 122 1.14 -5.65 -10.74
CA LEU A 122 1.20 -4.30 -10.18
C LEU A 122 0.17 -3.35 -10.81
N ALA A 123 -0.10 -3.47 -12.10
CA ALA A 123 -1.14 -2.69 -12.79
C ALA A 123 -2.56 -3.07 -12.34
N ALA A 124 -2.78 -4.33 -11.98
CA ALA A 124 -4.05 -4.80 -11.42
C ALA A 124 -4.23 -4.43 -9.94
N ALA A 125 -3.15 -4.01 -9.27
CA ALA A 125 -3.18 -3.68 -7.85
C ALA A 125 -3.84 -2.32 -7.58
N ARG A 126 -4.56 -2.23 -6.45
CA ARG A 126 -5.03 -0.95 -5.93
C ARG A 126 -3.86 -0.21 -5.30
N VAL A 127 -3.32 0.77 -6.02
CA VAL A 127 -2.25 1.63 -5.51
C VAL A 127 -2.86 2.74 -4.64
N VAL A 128 -2.25 2.97 -3.47
CA VAL A 128 -2.62 4.03 -2.53
C VAL A 128 -1.40 4.89 -2.21
N THR A 129 -1.63 6.18 -2.00
CA THR A 129 -0.63 7.06 -1.43
C THR A 129 -0.77 7.07 0.08
N VAL A 130 0.30 6.78 0.78
CA VAL A 130 0.37 6.82 2.25
C VAL A 130 1.05 8.12 2.64
N ARG A 131 0.38 8.88 3.50
CA ARG A 131 0.83 10.20 3.97
C ARG A 131 0.98 10.23 5.47
N ALA A 132 1.80 11.18 5.96
CA ALA A 132 1.75 11.56 7.35
C ALA A 132 0.42 12.24 7.63
N CYS A 133 -0.37 11.69 8.52
CA CYS A 133 -1.70 12.16 8.90
C CYS A 133 -1.75 12.43 10.41
N VAL A 134 -2.72 13.23 10.82
CA VAL A 134 -3.10 13.44 12.21
C VAL A 134 -4.58 13.16 12.36
N THR A 135 -5.00 12.74 13.55
CA THR A 135 -6.41 12.70 13.92
C THR A 135 -6.73 13.94 14.75
N LEU A 136 -7.72 14.69 14.28
CA LEU A 136 -8.32 15.78 15.04
C LEU A 136 -9.57 15.24 15.73
N SER A 137 -9.69 15.44 17.04
CA SER A 137 -10.83 15.05 17.85
C SER A 137 -11.41 16.29 18.55
N LEU A 138 -12.73 16.47 18.48
CA LEU A 138 -13.43 17.61 19.03
C LEU A 138 -14.76 17.16 19.65
N GLU A 139 -15.03 17.62 20.88
CA GLU A 139 -16.32 17.48 21.55
C GLU A 139 -17.06 18.81 21.47
N LEU A 140 -18.35 18.79 21.03
CA LEU A 140 -19.11 20.01 20.82
C LEU A 140 -20.62 19.77 21.03
N GLU A 141 -21.35 20.88 21.21
CA GLU A 141 -22.81 20.85 21.31
C GLU A 141 -23.47 20.46 19.99
N TYR A 142 -24.63 19.81 20.04
CA TYR A 142 -25.41 19.38 18.87
C TYR A 142 -25.71 20.54 17.91
N SER A 143 -25.96 21.74 18.43
CA SER A 143 -26.22 22.96 17.65
C SER A 143 -25.06 23.38 16.73
N LEU A 144 -23.83 22.92 17.00
CA LEU A 144 -22.63 23.24 16.24
C LEU A 144 -22.19 22.11 15.30
N TYR A 145 -22.80 20.93 15.41
CA TYR A 145 -22.39 19.71 14.72
C TYR A 145 -22.29 19.88 13.20
N GLU A 146 -23.33 20.34 12.55
CA GLU A 146 -23.34 20.47 11.07
C GLU A 146 -22.28 21.46 10.57
N ARG A 147 -22.09 22.57 11.29
CA ARG A 147 -21.06 23.57 10.94
C ARG A 147 -19.65 23.02 11.12
N ALA A 148 -19.42 22.23 12.17
CA ALA A 148 -18.14 21.56 12.41
C ALA A 148 -17.84 20.51 11.33
N VAL A 149 -18.83 19.71 10.95
CA VAL A 149 -18.71 18.74 9.85
C VAL A 149 -18.35 19.45 8.54
N LEU A 150 -19.03 20.56 8.24
CA LEU A 150 -18.76 21.32 7.02
C LEU A 150 -17.33 21.90 6.98
N LEU A 151 -16.82 22.40 8.11
CA LEU A 151 -15.43 22.87 8.21
C LEU A 151 -14.44 21.75 7.93
N LEU A 152 -14.66 20.55 8.51
CA LEU A 152 -13.80 19.38 8.29
C LEU A 152 -13.87 18.89 6.83
N GLN A 153 -15.04 18.83 6.24
CA GLN A 153 -15.23 18.43 4.84
C GLN A 153 -14.56 19.40 3.86
N ASN A 154 -14.70 20.70 4.09
CA ASN A 154 -14.04 21.72 3.28
C ASN A 154 -12.51 21.66 3.35
N ALA A 155 -11.98 21.16 4.47
CA ALA A 155 -10.54 20.90 4.63
C ALA A 155 -10.09 19.56 4.03
N GLY A 156 -10.99 18.79 3.41
CA GLY A 156 -10.72 17.48 2.84
C GLY A 156 -10.48 16.39 3.88
N ALA A 157 -10.96 16.57 5.11
CA ALA A 157 -10.81 15.59 6.18
C ALA A 157 -11.64 14.34 5.93
N LYS A 158 -11.08 13.18 6.29
CA LYS A 158 -11.83 11.91 6.36
C LYS A 158 -12.48 11.80 7.73
N LEU A 159 -13.77 11.97 7.76
CA LEU A 159 -14.57 11.86 9.00
C LEU A 159 -14.74 10.40 9.40
N ALA A 160 -14.54 10.12 10.69
CA ALA A 160 -15.01 8.88 11.32
C ALA A 160 -16.50 9.00 11.69
N GLU A 161 -17.12 7.88 12.04
CA GLU A 161 -18.49 7.88 12.55
C GLU A 161 -18.56 8.71 13.84
N PRO A 162 -19.50 9.68 13.94
CA PRO A 162 -19.61 10.53 15.12
C PRO A 162 -20.20 9.75 16.31
N GLU A 163 -19.74 10.09 17.51
CA GLU A 163 -20.27 9.53 18.75
C GLU A 163 -21.22 10.54 19.39
N PHE A 164 -22.46 10.09 19.62
CA PHE A 164 -23.53 10.91 20.19
C PHE A 164 -23.72 10.58 21.68
N GLY A 165 -23.50 11.57 22.56
CA GLY A 165 -23.64 11.49 24.00
C GLY A 165 -24.28 12.75 24.57
N GLN A 166 -23.79 13.24 25.72
CA GLN A 166 -24.15 14.58 26.21
C GLN A 166 -23.67 15.68 25.26
N LEU A 167 -22.51 15.46 24.67
CA LEU A 167 -21.92 16.23 23.58
C LEU A 167 -21.73 15.29 22.37
N VAL A 168 -21.51 15.87 21.19
CA VAL A 168 -21.14 15.13 20.01
C VAL A 168 -19.61 15.09 19.92
N THR A 169 -19.04 13.89 19.83
CA THR A 169 -17.60 13.70 19.57
C THR A 169 -17.38 13.47 18.08
N LEU A 170 -16.65 14.38 17.45
CA LEU A 170 -16.16 14.26 16.08
C LEU A 170 -14.71 13.83 16.06
N ARG A 171 -14.38 12.87 15.17
CA ARG A 171 -13.00 12.51 14.84
C ARG A 171 -12.81 12.59 13.34
N ALA A 172 -11.71 13.21 12.92
CA ALA A 172 -11.37 13.34 11.52
C ALA A 172 -9.88 13.14 11.30
N THR A 173 -9.53 12.43 10.23
CA THR A 173 -8.14 12.25 9.80
C THR A 173 -7.82 13.24 8.69
N LEU A 174 -6.66 13.90 8.80
CA LEU A 174 -6.16 14.90 7.86
C LEU A 174 -4.68 14.64 7.56
N PRO A 175 -4.15 15.06 6.39
CA PRO A 175 -2.71 15.18 6.22
C PRO A 175 -2.10 16.09 7.30
N ALA A 176 -0.96 15.69 7.86
CA ALA A 176 -0.27 16.48 8.88
C ALA A 176 0.07 17.87 8.36
N GLY A 177 -0.32 18.91 9.13
CA GLY A 177 -0.24 20.32 8.75
C GLY A 177 -1.55 20.90 8.22
N ALA A 178 -2.46 20.09 7.70
CA ALA A 178 -3.77 20.55 7.24
C ALA A 178 -4.73 20.90 8.39
N GLU A 179 -4.42 20.48 9.61
CA GLU A 179 -5.16 20.83 10.82
C GLU A 179 -4.94 22.28 11.27
N ALA A 180 -3.80 22.89 10.91
CA ALA A 180 -3.41 24.22 11.41
C ALA A 180 -4.47 25.32 11.18
N PRO A 181 -5.07 25.47 9.99
CA PRO A 181 -6.12 26.48 9.78
C PRO A 181 -7.44 26.13 10.47
N LEU A 182 -7.67 24.88 10.84
CA LEU A 182 -8.90 24.44 11.51
C LEU A 182 -8.93 24.80 12.99
N LEU A 183 -7.77 24.87 13.66
CA LEU A 183 -7.70 25.18 15.10
C LEU A 183 -8.33 26.53 15.43
N PRO A 184 -7.96 27.65 14.80
CA PRO A 184 -8.62 28.93 15.04
C PRO A 184 -10.09 28.94 14.58
N ALA A 185 -10.45 28.25 13.47
CA ALA A 185 -11.83 28.17 13.01
C ALA A 185 -12.75 27.46 14.02
N PHE A 186 -12.27 26.41 14.68
CA PHE A 186 -13.01 25.74 15.74
C PHE A 186 -13.08 26.58 17.02
N ALA A 187 -12.02 27.31 17.37
CA ALA A 187 -12.06 28.24 18.50
C ALA A 187 -13.12 29.33 18.29
N GLU A 188 -13.22 29.88 17.08
CA GLU A 188 -14.28 30.84 16.71
C GLU A 188 -15.67 30.21 16.76
N LEU A 189 -15.84 29.03 16.12
CA LEU A 189 -17.13 28.30 16.05
C LEU A 189 -17.67 28.03 17.46
N THR A 190 -16.82 27.61 18.39
CA THR A 190 -17.19 27.24 19.76
C THR A 190 -17.09 28.40 20.74
N ARG A 191 -16.68 29.61 20.30
CA ARG A 191 -16.37 30.78 21.15
C ARG A 191 -15.37 30.43 22.25
N GLY A 192 -14.41 29.54 21.96
CA GLY A 192 -13.40 29.07 22.90
C GLY A 192 -13.88 28.00 23.89
N ALA A 193 -15.13 27.55 23.82
CA ALA A 193 -15.67 26.56 24.75
C ALA A 193 -15.12 25.14 24.55
N ALA A 194 -14.66 24.83 23.33
CA ALA A 194 -14.06 23.54 23.00
C ALA A 194 -12.81 23.73 22.15
N ALA A 195 -11.76 22.99 22.50
CA ALA A 195 -10.49 22.99 21.77
C ALA A 195 -10.25 21.61 21.13
N PRO A 196 -9.97 21.55 19.83
CA PRO A 196 -9.61 20.29 19.17
C PRO A 196 -8.34 19.69 19.79
N ARG A 197 -8.33 18.35 19.94
CA ARG A 197 -7.14 17.59 20.28
C ARG A 197 -6.57 17.02 18.98
N VAL A 198 -5.26 17.18 18.78
CA VAL A 198 -4.54 16.68 17.61
C VAL A 198 -3.61 15.55 18.06
N SER A 199 -3.69 14.40 17.40
CA SER A 199 -2.82 13.26 17.68
C SER A 199 -1.38 13.52 17.23
N PRO A 200 -0.39 12.76 17.74
CA PRO A 200 0.89 12.63 17.05
C PRO A 200 0.71 12.19 15.61
N PRO A 201 1.61 12.58 14.68
CA PRO A 201 1.54 12.15 13.29
C PRO A 201 1.72 10.63 13.15
N PHE A 202 0.95 10.03 12.24
CA PHE A 202 1.03 8.62 11.86
C PHE A 202 0.88 8.47 10.34
N TYR A 203 1.31 7.34 9.79
CA TYR A 203 1.14 7.07 8.37
C TYR A 203 -0.19 6.39 8.08
N ALA A 204 -0.96 6.93 7.12
CA ALA A 204 -2.23 6.36 6.68
C ALA A 204 -2.45 6.56 5.16
N PRO A 205 -3.21 5.66 4.50
CA PRO A 205 -3.71 5.88 3.15
C PRO A 205 -4.61 7.11 3.12
N PHE A 206 -4.26 8.04 2.24
CA PHE A 206 -5.02 9.30 2.17
C PHE A 206 -5.22 9.78 0.74
#